data_f27e7d19558da240fc673834994d5857
#
_entry.id   f27e7d19558da240fc673834994d5857
#
_cell.length_a   1.000
_cell.length_b   1.000
_cell.length_c   1.000
_cell.angle_alpha   90.00
_cell.angle_beta   90.00
_cell.angle_gamma   90.00
#
_symmetry.space_group_name_H-M   'P 1'
#
loop_
_entity.id
_entity.type
_entity.pdbx_description
1 polymer ?
#
loop_
_entity_poly.entity_id
_entity_poly.type
_entity_poly.pdbx_seq_one_letter_code
_entity_poly.pdbx_strand_id
1 'polypeptide(L)'
;FVNPISVDKFAGIRRSMSTKLKSAQIHTLGELRARRGTLESWGPYATELYKRINGESDGAIQTNHRRKSIGISRTFDPLYDRSELRRRVHVLARHLSFAIQKLEVIPTVFYLSIAYEMGENSHKNISLCEIFTEKKFDSLCLLLFHEADIYKRLHVIRLSINCSSFTRDSRKELSLLGFDAEQKMKSLSTQTQKMREKYGIDTLKWGSEM
;
A
#
# COMPACT_ATOMS: atom_id res chain seq x y z
N PHE A 1 -2.74 32.08 22.32
CA PHE A 1 -3.02 30.77 22.93
C PHE A 1 -2.15 29.64 22.33
N VAL A 2 -1.88 29.63 21.00
CA VAL A 2 -1.15 28.55 20.29
C VAL A 2 0.37 28.73 20.33
N ASN A 3 0.87 29.97 20.50
CA ASN A 3 2.30 30.29 20.37
C ASN A 3 3.27 29.50 21.26
N PRO A 4 2.97 29.16 22.52
CA PRO A 4 3.90 28.42 23.38
C PRO A 4 3.89 26.90 23.13
N ILE A 5 3.02 26.40 22.25
CA ILE A 5 2.91 24.97 21.98
C ILE A 5 4.14 24.49 21.21
N SER A 6 4.76 23.40 21.67
CA SER A 6 5.85 22.75 20.95
C SER A 6 5.39 22.23 19.58
N VAL A 7 6.23 22.40 18.57
CA VAL A 7 5.97 21.91 17.20
C VAL A 7 5.66 20.41 17.14
N ASP A 8 6.21 19.61 18.05
CA ASP A 8 5.98 18.16 18.12
C ASP A 8 4.53 17.78 18.48
N LYS A 9 3.81 18.69 19.12
CA LYS A 9 2.42 18.46 19.54
C LYS A 9 1.39 18.84 18.48
N PHE A 10 1.83 19.44 17.37
CA PHE A 10 0.89 19.87 16.33
C PHE A 10 0.59 18.74 15.33
N ALA A 11 -0.70 18.51 15.10
CA ALA A 11 -1.14 17.47 14.16
C ALA A 11 -0.63 17.75 12.72
N GLY A 12 0.10 16.81 12.17
CA GLY A 12 0.74 16.92 10.85
C GLY A 12 2.26 17.09 10.91
N ILE A 13 2.83 17.51 12.03
CA ILE A 13 4.29 17.55 12.20
C ILE A 13 4.78 16.16 12.63
N ARG A 14 5.34 15.42 11.67
CA ARG A 14 5.93 14.10 11.89
C ARG A 14 7.43 14.22 12.17
N ARG A 15 8.05 13.10 12.56
CA ARG A 15 9.46 13.04 13.00
C ARG A 15 10.43 13.76 12.06
N SER A 16 10.36 13.56 10.75
CA SER A 16 11.24 14.21 9.79
C SER A 16 11.07 15.73 9.73
N MET A 17 9.81 16.20 9.76
CA MET A 17 9.52 17.65 9.80
C MET A 17 9.92 18.26 11.14
N SER A 18 9.67 17.57 12.25
CA SER A 18 10.10 18.00 13.58
C SER A 18 11.64 18.17 13.64
N THR A 19 12.39 17.17 13.15
CA THR A 19 13.86 17.26 13.07
C THR A 19 14.30 18.46 12.23
N LYS A 20 13.68 18.68 11.08
CA LYS A 20 13.98 19.81 10.19
C LYS A 20 13.67 21.17 10.82
N LEU A 21 12.57 21.27 11.57
CA LEU A 21 12.22 22.48 12.32
C LEU A 21 13.22 22.77 13.43
N LYS A 22 13.57 21.75 14.21
CA LYS A 22 14.55 21.88 15.31
C LYS A 22 15.95 22.26 14.80
N SER A 23 16.39 21.71 13.68
CA SER A 23 17.66 22.10 13.06
C SER A 23 17.65 23.55 12.58
N ALA A 24 16.49 24.11 12.24
CA ALA A 24 16.29 25.52 11.93
C ALA A 24 16.01 26.40 13.19
N GLN A 25 16.20 25.85 14.40
CA GLN A 25 15.93 26.52 15.68
C GLN A 25 14.47 26.98 15.81
N ILE A 26 13.53 26.15 15.37
CA ILE A 26 12.08 26.36 15.48
C ILE A 26 11.53 25.28 16.42
N HIS A 27 11.19 25.64 17.64
CA HIS A 27 10.74 24.72 18.68
C HIS A 27 9.25 24.90 19.04
N THR A 28 8.73 26.09 18.79
CA THR A 28 7.33 26.45 19.12
C THR A 28 6.54 26.86 17.88
N LEU A 29 5.23 26.79 17.96
CA LEU A 29 4.34 27.26 16.89
C LEU A 29 4.42 28.78 16.70
N GLY A 30 4.76 29.53 17.73
CA GLY A 30 5.00 30.98 17.64
C GLY A 30 6.22 31.31 16.79
N GLU A 31 7.34 30.61 17.02
CA GLU A 31 8.56 30.77 16.22
C GLU A 31 8.32 30.34 14.76
N LEU A 32 7.53 29.29 14.56
CA LEU A 32 7.18 28.82 13.22
C LEU A 32 6.36 29.87 12.46
N ARG A 33 5.39 30.52 13.12
CA ARG A 33 4.61 31.62 12.54
C ARG A 33 5.46 32.81 12.11
N ALA A 34 6.51 33.12 12.86
CA ALA A 34 7.41 34.22 12.54
C ALA A 34 8.30 33.96 11.33
N ARG A 35 8.41 32.70 10.86
CA ARG A 35 9.35 32.30 9.79
C ARG A 35 8.68 31.81 8.51
N ARG A 36 7.71 32.56 8.02
CA ARG A 36 6.96 32.25 6.80
C ARG A 36 7.87 31.92 5.60
N GLY A 37 8.80 32.81 5.28
CA GLY A 37 9.68 32.65 4.10
C GLY A 37 10.53 31.36 4.13
N THR A 38 11.00 30.97 5.34
CA THR A 38 11.73 29.71 5.50
C THR A 38 10.86 28.51 5.19
N LEU A 39 9.60 28.51 5.62
CA LEU A 39 8.67 27.39 5.37
C LEU A 39 8.26 27.32 3.90
N GLU A 40 8.03 28.45 3.26
CA GLU A 40 7.72 28.51 1.83
C GLU A 40 8.85 27.93 0.97
N SER A 41 10.12 28.15 1.35
CA SER A 41 11.27 27.56 0.67
C SER A 41 11.38 26.02 0.81
N TRP A 42 10.69 25.42 1.79
CA TRP A 42 10.72 23.98 2.02
C TRP A 42 9.69 23.18 1.20
N GLY A 43 8.90 23.88 0.41
CA GLY A 43 7.96 23.28 -0.53
C GLY A 43 6.49 23.24 -0.04
N PRO A 44 5.59 22.67 -0.85
CA PRO A 44 4.14 22.80 -0.67
C PRO A 44 3.61 22.30 0.68
N TYR A 45 4.21 21.22 1.19
CA TYR A 45 3.80 20.67 2.49
C TYR A 45 4.07 21.63 3.65
N ALA A 46 5.21 22.30 3.66
CA ALA A 46 5.56 23.24 4.71
C ALA A 46 4.73 24.54 4.60
N THR A 47 4.42 24.96 3.38
CA THR A 47 3.51 26.08 3.11
C THR A 47 2.10 25.79 3.64
N GLU A 48 1.58 24.59 3.37
CA GLU A 48 0.28 24.17 3.83
C GLU A 48 0.24 24.04 5.37
N LEU A 49 1.33 23.53 5.97
CA LEU A 49 1.49 23.48 7.41
C LEU A 49 1.42 24.89 8.04
N TYR A 50 2.09 25.88 7.42
CA TYR A 50 2.04 27.28 7.85
C TYR A 50 0.59 27.82 7.84
N LYS A 51 -0.13 27.64 6.73
CA LYS A 51 -1.53 28.04 6.61
C LYS A 51 -2.41 27.41 7.68
N ARG A 52 -2.26 26.13 7.92
CA ARG A 52 -3.02 25.41 8.96
C ARG A 52 -2.77 25.94 10.36
N ILE A 53 -1.53 26.27 10.70
CA ILE A 53 -1.17 26.83 12.02
C ILE A 53 -1.76 28.25 12.20
N ASN A 54 -1.89 29.00 11.11
CA ASN A 54 -2.51 30.33 11.12
C ASN A 54 -4.04 30.31 11.02
N GLY A 55 -4.65 29.13 10.80
CA GLY A 55 -6.09 29.03 10.55
C GLY A 55 -6.52 29.50 9.17
N GLU A 56 -5.57 29.65 8.25
CA GLU A 56 -5.80 30.10 6.87
C GLU A 56 -6.05 28.93 5.89
N SER A 57 -6.10 27.69 6.42
CA SER A 57 -6.32 26.51 5.58
C SER A 57 -7.81 26.44 5.21
N ASP A 58 -8.11 26.55 3.93
CA ASP A 58 -9.44 26.32 3.35
C ASP A 58 -9.84 24.84 3.35
N GLY A 59 -9.35 24.06 4.32
CA GLY A 59 -9.49 22.62 4.41
C GLY A 59 -10.93 22.15 4.35
N ALA A 60 -11.54 22.28 3.16
CA ALA A 60 -12.79 21.61 2.86
C ALA A 60 -12.61 20.11 3.15
N ILE A 61 -13.35 19.62 4.13
CA ILE A 61 -13.36 18.21 4.47
C ILE A 61 -13.87 17.48 3.22
N GLN A 62 -12.96 16.84 2.50
CA GLN A 62 -13.34 16.02 1.36
C GLN A 62 -14.00 14.74 1.92
N THR A 63 -15.32 14.72 1.89
CA THR A 63 -16.12 13.60 2.37
C THR A 63 -16.03 12.36 1.49
N ASN A 64 -15.64 12.50 0.23
CA ASN A 64 -15.55 11.42 -0.75
C ASN A 64 -14.14 11.32 -1.34
N HIS A 65 -13.21 10.68 -0.62
CA HIS A 65 -11.94 10.27 -1.17
C HIS A 65 -12.06 8.95 -1.94
N ARG A 66 -11.97 9.04 -3.27
CA ARG A 66 -11.81 7.82 -4.06
C ARG A 66 -10.48 7.15 -3.71
N ARG A 67 -10.54 5.89 -3.26
CA ARG A 67 -9.34 5.13 -2.92
C ARG A 67 -8.42 5.01 -4.14
N LYS A 68 -7.15 5.36 -4.00
CA LYS A 68 -6.14 5.32 -5.07
C LYS A 68 -5.27 4.06 -5.02
N SER A 69 -5.18 3.44 -3.87
CA SER A 69 -4.39 2.21 -3.66
C SER A 69 -4.99 1.35 -2.55
N ILE A 70 -4.65 0.09 -2.56
CA ILE A 70 -4.93 -0.87 -1.49
C ILE A 70 -3.70 -1.76 -1.30
N GLY A 71 -3.35 -2.06 -0.07
CA GLY A 71 -2.22 -2.91 0.24
C GLY A 71 -2.37 -3.65 1.53
N ILE A 72 -1.56 -4.68 1.68
CA ILE A 72 -1.42 -5.47 2.89
C ILE A 72 0.05 -5.63 3.23
N SER A 73 0.38 -5.55 4.51
CA SER A 73 1.73 -5.76 5.00
C SER A 73 1.70 -6.60 6.26
N ARG A 74 2.69 -7.47 6.42
CA ARG A 74 2.91 -8.24 7.64
C ARG A 74 4.36 -8.19 8.05
N THR A 75 4.59 -7.86 9.29
CA THR A 75 5.88 -7.98 9.98
C THR A 75 5.86 -9.27 10.81
N PHE A 76 6.96 -9.95 10.89
CA PHE A 76 7.12 -11.22 11.60
C PHE A 76 8.56 -11.36 12.10
N ASP A 77 8.82 -12.34 12.94
CA ASP A 77 10.17 -12.67 13.38
C ASP A 77 11.07 -12.99 12.19
N PRO A 78 12.38 -12.68 12.27
CA PRO A 78 13.29 -12.88 11.16
C PRO A 78 13.21 -14.29 10.58
N LEU A 79 12.91 -14.40 9.30
CA LEU A 79 12.66 -15.67 8.62
C LEU A 79 13.61 -15.85 7.42
N TYR A 80 14.33 -16.96 7.41
CA TYR A 80 15.26 -17.33 6.34
C TYR A 80 14.63 -18.26 5.30
N ASP A 81 13.71 -19.14 5.71
CA ASP A 81 13.10 -20.14 4.83
C ASP A 81 12.25 -19.50 3.75
N ARG A 82 12.72 -19.64 2.50
CA ARG A 82 12.05 -19.10 1.30
C ARG A 82 10.78 -19.87 0.92
N SER A 83 10.63 -21.10 1.38
CA SER A 83 9.39 -21.87 1.19
C SER A 83 8.28 -21.27 2.04
N GLU A 84 8.56 -21.02 3.31
CA GLU A 84 7.63 -20.38 4.22
C GLU A 84 7.33 -18.93 3.79
N LEU A 85 8.32 -18.19 3.28
CA LEU A 85 8.09 -16.84 2.74
C LEU A 85 7.14 -16.87 1.53
N ARG A 86 7.28 -17.84 0.61
CA ARG A 86 6.34 -18.02 -0.52
C ARG A 86 4.95 -18.35 -0.02
N ARG A 87 4.82 -19.24 0.96
CA ARG A 87 3.54 -19.55 1.59
C ARG A 87 2.88 -18.28 2.16
N ARG A 88 3.66 -17.41 2.82
CA ARG A 88 3.15 -16.11 3.32
C ARG A 88 2.75 -15.16 2.20
N VAL A 89 3.44 -15.16 1.08
CA VAL A 89 3.04 -14.38 -0.11
C VAL A 89 1.68 -14.86 -0.62
N HIS A 90 1.44 -16.16 -0.74
CA HIS A 90 0.13 -16.72 -1.10
C HIS A 90 -0.99 -16.24 -0.16
N VAL A 91 -0.76 -16.32 1.15
CA VAL A 91 -1.73 -15.85 2.16
C VAL A 91 -2.03 -14.36 1.98
N LEU A 92 -0.99 -13.53 1.82
CA LEU A 92 -1.16 -12.08 1.60
C LEU A 92 -1.89 -11.79 0.29
N ALA A 93 -1.56 -12.50 -0.79
CA ALA A 93 -2.20 -12.36 -2.09
C ALA A 93 -3.70 -12.69 -2.01
N ARG A 94 -4.07 -13.78 -1.33
CA ARG A 94 -5.47 -14.16 -1.09
C ARG A 94 -6.23 -13.07 -0.34
N HIS A 95 -5.69 -12.58 0.78
CA HIS A 95 -6.32 -11.53 1.58
C HIS A 95 -6.49 -10.22 0.79
N LEU A 96 -5.47 -9.84 0.03
CA LEU A 96 -5.53 -8.62 -0.77
C LEU A 96 -6.48 -8.78 -1.96
N SER A 97 -6.48 -9.93 -2.64
CA SER A 97 -7.42 -10.25 -3.71
C SER A 97 -8.88 -10.15 -3.24
N PHE A 98 -9.17 -10.74 -2.09
CA PHE A 98 -10.49 -10.64 -1.47
C PHE A 98 -10.93 -9.19 -1.25
N ALA A 99 -10.04 -8.36 -0.72
CA ALA A 99 -10.32 -6.94 -0.48
C ALA A 99 -10.49 -6.13 -1.78
N ILE A 100 -9.72 -6.44 -2.84
CA ILE A 100 -9.84 -5.83 -4.17
C ILE A 100 -11.18 -6.17 -4.80
N GLN A 101 -11.59 -7.43 -4.77
CA GLN A 101 -12.87 -7.88 -5.30
C GLN A 101 -14.05 -7.21 -4.58
N LYS A 102 -13.98 -7.07 -3.26
CA LYS A 102 -15.00 -6.37 -2.47
C LYS A 102 -15.13 -4.87 -2.83
N LEU A 103 -14.05 -4.25 -3.33
CA LEU A 103 -14.06 -2.87 -3.80
C LEU A 103 -14.56 -2.72 -5.24
N GLU A 104 -14.77 -3.83 -5.95
CA GLU A 104 -15.19 -3.86 -7.36
C GLU A 104 -14.28 -3.00 -8.27
N VAL A 105 -12.97 -3.06 -8.03
CA VAL A 105 -11.96 -2.33 -8.80
C VAL A 105 -10.96 -3.28 -9.44
N ILE A 106 -10.37 -2.85 -10.55
CA ILE A 106 -9.31 -3.60 -11.25
C ILE A 106 -8.02 -2.79 -11.11
N PRO A 107 -7.03 -3.27 -10.34
CA PRO A 107 -5.73 -2.64 -10.25
C PRO A 107 -4.91 -2.89 -11.53
N THR A 108 -4.14 -1.90 -11.94
CA THR A 108 -3.22 -2.01 -13.08
C THR A 108 -1.76 -1.91 -12.69
N VAL A 109 -1.46 -1.44 -11.48
CA VAL A 109 -0.10 -1.36 -10.94
C VAL A 109 0.00 -2.21 -9.70
N PHE A 110 0.99 -3.11 -9.70
CA PHE A 110 1.26 -4.06 -8.62
C PHE A 110 2.66 -3.82 -8.09
N TYR A 111 2.81 -3.85 -6.78
CA TYR A 111 4.06 -3.57 -6.09
C TYR A 111 4.24 -4.56 -4.95
N LEU A 112 5.43 -5.14 -4.84
CA LEU A 112 5.83 -5.97 -3.71
C LEU A 112 7.13 -5.43 -3.12
N SER A 113 7.21 -5.34 -1.81
CA SER A 113 8.42 -4.97 -1.10
C SER A 113 8.75 -5.95 0.02
N ILE A 114 10.04 -6.11 0.25
CA ILE A 114 10.65 -6.98 1.25
C ILE A 114 11.53 -6.10 2.13
N ALA A 115 11.35 -6.20 3.46
CA ALA A 115 12.30 -5.61 4.41
C ALA A 115 13.07 -6.72 5.10
N TYR A 116 14.38 -6.52 5.23
CA TYR A 116 15.30 -7.46 5.83
C TYR A 116 15.77 -6.98 7.20
N GLU A 117 16.26 -7.90 8.01
CA GLU A 117 16.65 -7.65 9.41
C GLU A 117 17.73 -6.58 9.56
N MET A 118 18.69 -6.51 8.64
CA MET A 118 19.82 -5.57 8.68
C MET A 118 19.47 -4.14 8.23
N GLY A 119 18.20 -3.88 7.92
CA GLY A 119 17.71 -2.57 7.47
C GLY A 119 17.62 -2.39 5.96
N GLU A 120 18.10 -3.36 5.18
CA GLU A 120 17.94 -3.37 3.74
C GLU A 120 16.48 -3.52 3.35
N ASN A 121 16.14 -2.94 2.22
CA ASN A 121 14.82 -3.07 1.62
C ASN A 121 14.98 -3.30 0.12
N SER A 122 14.13 -4.16 -0.40
CA SER A 122 14.02 -4.37 -1.84
C SER A 122 12.57 -4.30 -2.27
N HIS A 123 12.35 -4.01 -3.54
CA HIS A 123 11.01 -3.98 -4.08
C HIS A 123 11.01 -4.24 -5.58
N LYS A 124 9.85 -4.64 -6.06
CA LYS A 124 9.58 -4.75 -7.50
C LYS A 124 8.16 -4.27 -7.78
N ASN A 125 7.97 -3.68 -8.95
CA ASN A 125 6.65 -3.29 -9.44
C ASN A 125 6.47 -3.71 -10.90
N ILE A 126 5.22 -3.88 -11.28
CA ILE A 126 4.82 -4.14 -12.67
C ILE A 126 3.49 -3.45 -12.94
N SER A 127 3.33 -2.98 -14.17
CA SER A 127 2.06 -2.45 -14.67
C SER A 127 1.50 -3.43 -15.69
N LEU A 128 0.31 -3.94 -15.42
CA LEU A 128 -0.40 -4.88 -16.27
C LEU A 128 -1.85 -4.42 -16.43
N CYS A 129 -2.37 -4.59 -17.62
CA CYS A 129 -3.75 -4.30 -17.96
C CYS A 129 -4.41 -5.61 -18.40
N GLU A 130 -4.81 -6.44 -17.43
CA GLU A 130 -5.41 -7.76 -17.66
C GLU A 130 -6.62 -7.96 -16.77
N ILE A 131 -7.44 -8.98 -17.11
CA ILE A 131 -8.55 -9.40 -16.26
C ILE A 131 -7.99 -9.84 -14.91
N PHE A 132 -8.45 -9.16 -13.85
CA PHE A 132 -8.08 -9.50 -12.49
C PHE A 132 -8.79 -10.77 -12.04
N THR A 133 -8.01 -11.80 -11.73
CA THR A 133 -8.46 -13.01 -11.03
C THR A 133 -7.52 -13.31 -9.89
N GLU A 134 -8.01 -13.94 -8.81
CA GLU A 134 -7.18 -14.31 -7.68
C GLU A 134 -5.97 -15.15 -8.09
N LYS A 135 -6.16 -16.14 -8.97
CA LYS A 135 -5.10 -17.03 -9.45
C LYS A 135 -4.00 -16.27 -10.21
N LYS A 136 -4.38 -15.38 -11.15
CA LYS A 136 -3.41 -14.55 -11.88
C LYS A 136 -2.66 -13.63 -10.92
N PHE A 137 -3.38 -13.03 -9.98
CA PHE A 137 -2.79 -12.14 -8.98
C PHE A 137 -1.81 -12.87 -8.05
N ASP A 138 -2.15 -14.06 -7.60
CA ASP A 138 -1.28 -14.91 -6.79
C ASP A 138 0.02 -15.26 -7.52
N SER A 139 -0.08 -15.73 -8.78
CA SER A 139 1.09 -16.02 -9.63
C SER A 139 1.96 -14.77 -9.84
N LEU A 140 1.34 -13.60 -10.03
CA LEU A 140 2.04 -12.32 -10.17
C LEU A 140 2.77 -11.93 -8.89
N CYS A 141 2.16 -12.13 -7.73
CA CYS A 141 2.80 -11.84 -6.43
C CYS A 141 4.04 -12.74 -6.21
N LEU A 142 3.98 -14.00 -6.61
CA LEU A 142 5.14 -14.89 -6.55
C LEU A 142 6.27 -14.46 -7.50
N LEU A 143 5.93 -14.05 -8.71
CA LEU A 143 6.90 -13.51 -9.66
C LEU A 143 7.60 -12.27 -9.09
N LEU A 144 6.81 -11.32 -8.59
CA LEU A 144 7.34 -10.11 -7.95
C LEU A 144 8.19 -10.43 -6.72
N PHE A 145 7.80 -11.41 -5.91
CA PHE A 145 8.60 -11.86 -4.77
C PHE A 145 9.95 -12.43 -5.23
N HIS A 146 9.95 -13.29 -6.24
CA HIS A 146 11.17 -13.87 -6.78
C HIS A 146 12.14 -12.81 -7.31
N GLU A 147 11.62 -11.80 -8.00
CA GLU A 147 12.42 -10.70 -8.56
C GLU A 147 12.87 -9.68 -7.49
N ALA A 148 12.06 -9.48 -6.44
CA ALA A 148 12.38 -8.56 -5.36
C ALA A 148 13.36 -9.16 -4.34
N ASP A 149 13.40 -10.48 -4.15
CA ASP A 149 14.29 -11.14 -3.16
C ASP A 149 15.73 -11.22 -3.66
N ILE A 150 16.39 -10.05 -3.71
CA ILE A 150 17.79 -9.92 -4.15
C ILE A 150 18.79 -10.26 -3.04
N TYR A 151 18.43 -10.07 -1.77
CA TYR A 151 19.28 -10.36 -0.61
C TYR A 151 18.98 -11.74 -0.01
N LYS A 152 19.16 -12.80 -0.81
CA LYS A 152 18.78 -14.18 -0.44
C LYS A 152 19.46 -14.73 0.81
N ARG A 153 20.55 -14.11 1.26
CA ARG A 153 21.30 -14.52 2.47
C ARG A 153 20.81 -13.82 3.74
N LEU A 154 19.93 -12.83 3.62
CA LEU A 154 19.40 -12.09 4.76
C LEU A 154 18.04 -12.68 5.21
N HIS A 155 17.75 -12.53 6.51
CA HIS A 155 16.44 -12.83 7.05
C HIS A 155 15.44 -11.74 6.66
N VAL A 156 14.27 -12.16 6.24
CA VAL A 156 13.15 -11.27 5.93
C VAL A 156 12.34 -11.04 7.20
N ILE A 157 12.00 -9.77 7.47
CA ILE A 157 11.19 -9.37 8.63
C ILE A 157 9.82 -8.81 8.24
N ARG A 158 9.65 -8.40 6.98
CA ARG A 158 8.36 -7.85 6.50
C ARG A 158 8.17 -8.10 5.02
N LEU A 159 6.94 -8.46 4.68
CA LEU A 159 6.43 -8.54 3.32
C LEU A 159 5.29 -7.53 3.16
N SER A 160 5.26 -6.80 2.05
CA SER A 160 4.17 -5.87 1.71
C SER A 160 3.79 -6.02 0.25
N ILE A 161 2.50 -6.11 -0.02
CA ILE A 161 1.94 -6.11 -1.37
C ILE A 161 0.98 -4.93 -1.47
N ASN A 162 1.09 -4.15 -2.54
CA ASN A 162 0.27 -2.99 -2.80
C ASN A 162 -0.23 -2.99 -4.25
N CYS A 163 -1.46 -2.54 -4.45
CA CYS A 163 -2.08 -2.39 -5.75
C CYS A 163 -2.62 -0.97 -5.88
N SER A 164 -2.46 -0.37 -7.06
CA SER A 164 -2.89 1.01 -7.33
C SER A 164 -3.33 1.18 -8.78
N SER A 165 -3.67 2.42 -9.14
CA SER A 165 -4.15 2.78 -10.48
C SER A 165 -5.35 1.94 -10.89
N PHE A 166 -6.47 2.15 -10.18
CA PHE A 166 -7.68 1.39 -10.38
C PHE A 166 -8.44 1.82 -11.63
N THR A 167 -8.83 0.86 -12.45
CA THR A 167 -9.79 1.02 -13.55
C THR A 167 -11.11 0.32 -13.21
N ARG A 168 -12.18 0.75 -13.85
CA ARG A 168 -13.49 0.08 -13.80
C ARG A 168 -13.87 -0.56 -15.13
N ASP A 169 -13.09 -0.31 -16.16
CA ASP A 169 -13.41 -0.78 -17.51
C ASP A 169 -12.73 -2.13 -17.77
N SER A 170 -13.51 -3.19 -17.55
CA SER A 170 -13.09 -4.58 -17.82
C SER A 170 -13.26 -4.98 -19.29
N ARG A 171 -13.82 -4.08 -20.14
CA ARG A 171 -14.24 -4.43 -21.52
C ARG A 171 -13.09 -4.40 -22.53
N LYS A 172 -11.97 -3.76 -22.23
CA LYS A 172 -10.86 -3.60 -23.18
C LYS A 172 -9.89 -4.77 -23.25
N GLU A 173 -10.07 -5.82 -22.47
CA GLU A 173 -9.03 -6.79 -22.16
C GLU A 173 -9.43 -8.26 -22.39
N LEU A 174 -10.54 -8.50 -23.08
CA LEU A 174 -10.94 -9.84 -23.44
C LEU A 174 -10.10 -10.31 -24.65
N SER A 175 -9.15 -11.20 -24.43
CA SER A 175 -8.49 -11.91 -25.52
C SER A 175 -9.51 -12.76 -26.22
N LEU A 176 -9.64 -12.62 -27.54
CA LEU A 176 -10.48 -13.46 -28.38
C LEU A 176 -10.07 -14.95 -28.34
N LEU A 177 -8.79 -15.20 -27.99
CA LEU A 177 -8.22 -16.53 -27.79
C LEU A 177 -8.22 -16.85 -26.29
N GLY A 178 -9.17 -17.64 -25.81
CA GLY A 178 -9.23 -18.06 -24.40
C GLY A 178 -10.41 -17.50 -23.61
N PHE A 179 -11.37 -16.84 -24.26
CA PHE A 179 -12.54 -16.24 -23.65
C PHE A 179 -13.30 -17.17 -22.70
N ASP A 180 -13.54 -18.42 -23.11
CA ASP A 180 -14.27 -19.40 -22.30
C ASP A 180 -13.52 -19.79 -21.02
N ALA A 181 -12.21 -19.95 -21.09
CA ALA A 181 -11.38 -20.26 -19.94
C ALA A 181 -11.31 -19.08 -18.95
N GLU A 182 -11.18 -17.86 -19.46
CA GLU A 182 -11.19 -16.65 -18.63
C GLU A 182 -12.55 -16.39 -17.98
N GLN A 183 -13.64 -16.62 -18.69
CA GLN A 183 -14.99 -16.50 -18.15
C GLN A 183 -15.25 -17.53 -17.04
N LYS A 184 -14.80 -18.77 -17.25
CA LYS A 184 -14.88 -19.83 -16.24
C LYS A 184 -14.08 -19.49 -14.99
N MET A 185 -12.86 -18.95 -15.15
CA MET A 185 -12.03 -18.50 -14.01
C MET A 185 -12.66 -17.32 -13.27
N LYS A 186 -13.24 -16.37 -13.98
CA LYS A 186 -13.96 -15.23 -13.38
C LYS A 186 -15.19 -15.71 -12.59
N SER A 187 -15.97 -16.63 -13.14
CA SER A 187 -17.10 -17.24 -12.45
C SER A 187 -16.68 -17.95 -11.17
N LEU A 188 -15.63 -18.77 -11.23
CA LEU A 188 -15.07 -19.48 -10.08
C LEU A 188 -14.60 -18.49 -9.01
N SER A 189 -13.88 -17.44 -9.40
CA SER A 189 -13.41 -16.39 -8.50
C SER A 189 -14.58 -15.70 -7.78
N THR A 190 -15.66 -15.40 -8.51
CA THR A 190 -16.86 -14.78 -7.93
C THR A 190 -17.57 -15.71 -6.93
N GLN A 191 -17.66 -17.00 -7.24
CA GLN A 191 -18.25 -17.98 -6.32
C GLN A 191 -17.41 -18.16 -5.05
N THR A 192 -16.10 -18.27 -5.20
CA THR A 192 -15.14 -18.34 -4.08
C THR A 192 -15.26 -17.09 -3.20
N GLN A 193 -15.38 -15.90 -3.80
CA GLN A 193 -15.59 -14.65 -3.08
C GLN A 193 -16.87 -14.70 -2.23
N LYS A 194 -18.00 -15.11 -2.80
CA LYS A 194 -19.29 -15.24 -2.07
C LYS A 194 -19.21 -16.22 -0.90
N MET A 195 -18.52 -17.33 -1.09
CA MET A 195 -18.32 -18.31 -0.02
C MET A 195 -17.49 -17.72 1.13
N ARG A 196 -16.40 -17.02 0.81
CA ARG A 196 -15.56 -16.36 1.81
C ARG A 196 -16.26 -15.21 2.52
N GLU A 197 -17.13 -14.47 1.83
CA GLU A 197 -17.96 -13.42 2.46
C GLU A 197 -18.93 -13.99 3.48
N LYS A 198 -19.50 -15.16 3.19
CA LYS A 198 -20.48 -15.79 4.06
C LYS A 198 -19.85 -16.55 5.23
N TYR A 199 -18.75 -17.23 5.02
CA TYR A 199 -18.15 -18.17 5.98
C TYR A 199 -16.78 -17.75 6.52
N GLY A 200 -16.24 -16.64 6.05
CA GLY A 200 -14.91 -16.14 6.41
C GLY A 200 -13.84 -16.48 5.37
N ILE A 201 -12.82 -15.61 5.29
CA ILE A 201 -11.79 -15.68 4.26
C ILE A 201 -10.93 -16.96 4.34
N ASP A 202 -10.79 -17.54 5.51
CA ASP A 202 -9.97 -18.73 5.76
C ASP A 202 -10.70 -20.06 5.48
N THR A 203 -11.98 -20.01 5.11
CA THR A 203 -12.78 -21.21 4.81
C THR A 203 -12.28 -21.92 3.55
N LEU A 204 -11.83 -21.18 2.55
CA LEU A 204 -11.27 -21.71 1.31
C LEU A 204 -9.87 -21.21 1.11
N LYS A 205 -8.91 -22.14 1.16
CA LYS A 205 -7.48 -21.89 0.93
C LYS A 205 -7.00 -22.65 -0.30
N TRP A 206 -5.96 -22.13 -0.95
CA TRP A 206 -5.28 -22.88 -2.00
C TRP A 206 -4.32 -23.89 -1.36
N GLY A 207 -4.09 -25.04 -2.01
CA GLY A 207 -3.14 -26.04 -1.52
C GLY A 207 -1.71 -25.51 -1.35
N SER A 208 -1.34 -24.46 -2.10
CA SER A 208 -0.05 -23.76 -1.96
C SER A 208 0.11 -22.94 -0.67
N GLU A 209 -0.96 -22.77 0.11
CA GLU A 209 -0.94 -22.07 1.40
C GLU A 209 -0.77 -23.03 2.59
N MET A 210 -0.85 -24.32 2.33
CA MET A 210 -0.73 -25.39 3.34
C MET A 210 0.72 -25.84 3.44
#